data_e8d3575e69d6b094f7a169a8875c3883
#
_entry.id   e8d3575e69d6b094f7a169a8875c3883
#
_cell.length_a   1.000
_cell.length_b   1.000
_cell.length_c   1.000
_cell.angle_alpha   90.00
_cell.angle_beta   90.00
_cell.angle_gamma   90.00
#
_symmetry.space_group_name_H-M   'P 1'
#
loop_
_entity.id
_entity.type
_entity.pdbx_description
1 polymer ?
#
loop_
_entity_poly.entity_id
_entity_poly.type
_entity_poly.pdbx_seq_one_letter_code
_entity_poly.pdbx_strand_id
1 'polypeptide(L)'
;MNRHDNFDFTLVCTVKFYRGKRSLPPDLSNGKYCPHFMIKTDTRYLGICFIEGQRADLETLVKSLVVPLYEEVDYSGLVCGTEFYIMEGQNKVGEGIIDEII
;
A
#
# COMPACT_ATOMS: atom_id res chain seq x y z
N MET A 1 17.05 19.24 8.35
CA MET A 1 17.00 17.90 7.76
C MET A 1 15.76 17.75 6.90
N ASN A 2 15.97 17.16 5.80
CA ASN A 2 14.88 16.89 4.88
C ASN A 2 14.12 15.64 5.35
N ARG A 3 12.82 15.72 5.38
CA ARG A 3 12.01 14.58 5.80
C ARG A 3 12.14 13.37 4.87
N HIS A 4 12.70 13.57 3.68
CA HIS A 4 12.97 12.48 2.76
C HIS A 4 13.94 11.45 3.34
N ASP A 5 14.75 11.86 4.29
CA ASP A 5 15.68 10.94 4.93
C ASP A 5 14.95 9.84 5.71
N ASN A 6 13.69 10.08 6.06
CA ASN A 6 12.89 9.10 6.79
C ASN A 6 12.13 8.17 5.85
N PHE A 7 12.07 8.52 4.56
CA PHE A 7 11.32 7.77 3.56
C PHE A 7 12.20 7.54 2.33
N ASP A 8 13.42 7.06 2.60
CA ASP A 8 14.38 6.82 1.53
C ASP A 8 14.20 5.46 0.86
N PHE A 9 13.10 4.79 1.16
CA PHE A 9 12.82 3.52 0.53
C PHE A 9 11.44 3.53 -0.12
N THR A 10 11.32 2.72 -1.14
CA THR A 10 10.06 2.51 -1.87
C THR A 10 9.74 1.02 -1.83
N LEU A 11 8.47 0.73 -1.67
CA LEU A 11 7.99 -0.65 -1.65
C LEU A 11 7.43 -1.00 -3.02
N VAL A 12 7.94 -2.07 -3.61
CA VAL A 12 7.36 -2.65 -4.83
C VAL A 12 6.37 -3.70 -4.37
N CYS A 13 5.11 -3.54 -4.74
CA CYS A 13 4.04 -4.40 -4.24
C CYS A 13 3.22 -4.97 -5.39
N THR A 14 2.70 -6.16 -5.18
CA THR A 14 1.63 -6.71 -6.00
C THR A 14 0.35 -6.62 -5.17
N VAL A 15 -0.67 -5.98 -5.70
CA VAL A 15 -1.91 -5.72 -4.96
C VAL A 15 -3.12 -6.13 -5.77
N LYS A 16 -4.21 -6.41 -5.04
CA LYS A 16 -5.51 -6.72 -5.63
C LYS A 16 -6.58 -5.97 -4.84
N PHE A 17 -7.45 -5.26 -5.54
CA PHE A 17 -8.56 -4.54 -4.93
C PHE A 17 -9.84 -5.35 -5.08
N TYR A 18 -10.55 -5.52 -3.98
CA TYR A 18 -11.81 -6.26 -3.97
C TYR A 18 -12.91 -5.42 -4.61
N ARG A 19 -13.86 -6.09 -5.27
CA ARG A 19 -15.01 -5.39 -5.80
C ARG A 19 -15.84 -4.79 -4.67
N GLY A 20 -16.27 -5.59 -3.71
CA GLY A 20 -17.09 -5.10 -2.61
C GLY A 20 -18.24 -4.25 -3.14
N LYS A 21 -18.37 -3.04 -2.59
CA LYS A 21 -19.36 -2.04 -3.04
C LYS A 21 -18.75 -1.04 -4.01
N ARG A 22 -17.51 -1.24 -4.41
CA ARG A 22 -16.77 -0.32 -5.26
C ARG A 22 -17.16 -0.56 -6.72
N SER A 23 -17.45 0.50 -7.45
CA SER A 23 -17.73 0.38 -8.88
C SER A 23 -16.50 0.62 -9.75
N LEU A 24 -15.49 1.33 -9.20
CA LEU A 24 -14.27 1.65 -9.94
C LEU A 24 -13.06 1.37 -9.05
N PRO A 25 -11.95 0.89 -9.64
CA PRO A 25 -10.70 0.75 -8.90
C PRO A 25 -10.08 2.12 -8.62
N PRO A 26 -9.19 2.22 -7.62
CA PRO A 26 -8.48 3.47 -7.37
C PRO A 26 -7.43 3.71 -8.46
N ASP A 27 -7.05 4.97 -8.63
CA ASP A 27 -5.94 5.35 -9.49
C ASP A 27 -4.65 5.27 -8.67
N LEU A 28 -3.74 4.38 -9.07
CA LEU A 28 -2.50 4.13 -8.34
C LEU A 28 -1.33 5.00 -8.85
N SER A 29 -1.56 5.84 -9.85
CA SER A 29 -0.47 6.50 -10.55
C SER A 29 -0.29 7.98 -10.26
N ASN A 30 -1.23 8.60 -9.52
CA ASN A 30 -1.22 10.06 -9.36
C ASN A 30 -0.72 10.56 -8.01
N GLY A 31 -0.32 9.66 -7.12
CA GLY A 31 0.18 10.04 -5.80
C GLY A 31 -0.89 10.50 -4.82
N LYS A 32 -2.15 10.38 -5.18
CA LYS A 32 -3.25 10.88 -4.35
C LYS A 32 -3.97 9.79 -3.55
N TYR A 33 -3.76 8.54 -3.89
CA TYR A 33 -4.41 7.45 -3.19
C TYR A 33 -3.52 6.97 -2.04
N CYS A 34 -3.90 7.34 -0.82
CA CYS A 34 -3.08 7.07 0.37
C CYS A 34 -3.90 6.34 1.44
N PRO A 35 -4.17 5.06 1.24
CA PRO A 35 -4.85 4.25 2.25
C PRO A 35 -3.87 3.79 3.32
N HIS A 36 -4.23 2.78 4.09
CA HIS A 36 -3.35 2.15 5.06
C HIS A 36 -3.11 0.70 4.68
N PHE A 37 -1.91 0.21 4.97
CA PHE A 37 -1.65 -1.22 4.96
C PHE A 37 -1.81 -1.75 6.39
N MET A 38 -2.33 -2.95 6.50
CA MET A 38 -2.38 -3.67 7.78
C MET A 38 -1.80 -5.05 7.52
N ILE A 39 -0.65 -5.35 8.12
CA ILE A 39 -0.01 -6.65 7.97
C ILE A 39 -1.02 -7.71 8.44
N LYS A 40 -1.16 -8.80 7.69
CA LYS A 40 -2.20 -9.79 7.97
C LYS A 40 -2.12 -10.40 9.37
N THR A 41 -0.93 -10.39 9.97
CA THR A 41 -0.73 -10.92 11.33
C THR A 41 -0.69 -9.83 12.39
N ASP A 42 -1.07 -8.61 12.05
CA ASP A 42 -1.02 -7.46 12.95
C ASP A 42 -2.33 -6.68 12.85
N THR A 43 -2.54 -5.75 13.76
CA THR A 43 -3.74 -4.90 13.78
C THR A 43 -3.41 -3.42 13.59
N ARG A 44 -2.11 -3.07 13.46
CA ARG A 44 -1.71 -1.69 13.30
C ARG A 44 -1.94 -1.22 11.87
N TYR A 45 -2.36 0.01 11.73
CA TYR A 45 -2.55 0.66 10.45
C TYR A 45 -1.28 1.42 10.08
N LEU A 46 -0.74 1.13 8.90
CA LEU A 46 0.49 1.74 8.41
C LEU A 46 0.11 2.62 7.22
N GLY A 47 0.11 3.93 7.43
CA GLY A 47 -0.24 4.87 6.37
C GLY A 47 0.78 4.87 5.25
N ILE A 48 0.33 4.67 4.02
CA ILE A 48 1.18 4.64 2.83
C ILE A 48 0.52 5.44 1.71
N CYS A 49 1.28 5.66 0.66
CA CYS A 49 0.77 6.35 -0.50
C CYS A 49 1.23 5.62 -1.76
N PHE A 50 0.31 5.34 -2.65
CA PHE A 50 0.64 4.81 -3.97
C PHE A 50 1.16 5.95 -4.82
N ILE A 51 2.36 5.81 -5.37
CA ILE A 51 2.97 6.85 -6.18
C ILE A 51 2.99 6.48 -7.67
N GLU A 52 3.00 5.18 -7.96
CA GLU A 52 3.04 4.69 -9.32
C GLU A 52 2.42 3.30 -9.34
N GLY A 53 1.78 2.92 -10.43
CA GLY A 53 1.23 1.59 -10.53
C GLY A 53 0.64 1.33 -11.88
N GLN A 54 0.50 0.04 -12.19
CA GLN A 54 -0.24 -0.39 -13.34
C GLN A 54 -1.71 0.02 -13.15
N ARG A 55 -2.42 0.14 -14.25
CA ARG A 55 -3.84 0.44 -14.17
C ARG A 55 -4.53 -0.65 -13.36
N ALA A 56 -5.16 -0.26 -12.27
CA ALA A 56 -5.87 -1.19 -11.43
C ALA A 56 -7.15 -1.65 -12.10
N ASP A 57 -7.52 -2.88 -11.79
CA ASP A 57 -8.81 -3.44 -12.17
C ASP A 57 -9.26 -4.26 -10.96
N LEU A 58 -10.56 -4.30 -10.70
CA LEU A 58 -11.05 -4.97 -9.50
C LEU A 58 -10.82 -6.48 -9.62
N GLU A 59 -10.44 -7.11 -8.51
CA GLU A 59 -10.17 -8.54 -8.40
C GLU A 59 -9.01 -9.02 -9.28
N THR A 60 -8.10 -8.10 -9.64
CA THR A 60 -6.97 -8.40 -10.51
C THR A 60 -5.68 -7.97 -9.85
N LEU A 61 -4.64 -8.80 -9.93
CA LEU A 61 -3.32 -8.49 -9.39
C LEU A 61 -2.63 -7.48 -10.28
N VAL A 62 -2.13 -6.40 -9.68
CA VAL A 62 -1.39 -5.35 -10.39
C VAL A 62 -0.15 -4.97 -9.59
N LYS A 63 0.88 -4.50 -10.29
CA LYS A 63 2.11 -4.01 -9.67
C LYS A 63 1.99 -2.53 -9.33
N SER A 64 2.62 -2.14 -8.23
CA SER A 64 2.59 -0.75 -7.79
C SER A 64 3.83 -0.39 -6.99
N LEU A 65 4.11 0.90 -6.91
CA LEU A 65 5.14 1.47 -6.05
C LEU A 65 4.46 2.27 -4.95
N VAL A 66 4.92 2.07 -3.73
CA VAL A 66 4.29 2.61 -2.53
C VAL A 66 5.35 3.19 -1.63
N VAL A 67 5.07 4.32 -1.01
CA VAL A 67 5.98 4.95 -0.04
C VAL A 67 5.30 5.08 1.31
N PRO A 68 6.07 5.05 2.41
CA PRO A 68 5.55 5.36 3.73
C PRO A 68 5.10 6.81 3.81
N LEU A 69 4.11 7.09 4.63
CA LEU A 69 3.52 8.41 4.72
C LEU A 69 3.91 9.16 6.00
N TYR A 70 4.12 8.47 7.13
CA TYR A 70 4.31 9.11 8.43
C TYR A 70 5.67 8.77 9.02
N GLU A 71 6.38 9.80 9.49
CA GLU A 71 7.73 9.62 10.06
C GLU A 71 7.72 8.85 11.38
N GLU A 72 6.68 9.04 12.18
CA GLU A 72 6.60 8.46 13.51
C GLU A 72 6.08 7.02 13.54
N VAL A 73 5.71 6.48 12.40
CA VAL A 73 5.17 5.13 12.31
C VAL A 73 6.31 4.14 12.00
N ASP A 74 6.29 3.01 12.68
CA ASP A 74 7.27 1.95 12.46
C ASP A 74 6.83 1.06 11.31
N TYR A 75 7.53 1.16 10.19
CA TYR A 75 7.27 0.37 8.98
C TYR A 75 8.14 -0.87 8.87
N SER A 76 8.94 -1.18 9.89
CA SER A 76 9.94 -2.25 9.78
C SER A 76 9.35 -3.63 9.52
N GLY A 77 8.07 -3.82 9.77
CA GLY A 77 7.41 -5.09 9.48
C GLY A 77 7.07 -5.30 8.00
N LEU A 78 7.18 -4.25 7.17
CA LEU A 78 6.91 -4.36 5.74
C LEU A 78 8.19 -4.79 5.02
N VAL A 79 8.47 -6.08 5.09
CA VAL A 79 9.65 -6.67 4.47
C VAL A 79 9.22 -7.50 3.26
N CYS A 80 10.21 -7.88 2.45
CA CYS A 80 9.94 -8.71 1.27
C CYS A 80 9.19 -9.98 1.67
N GLY A 81 8.08 -10.25 1.01
CA GLY A 81 7.23 -11.40 1.30
C GLY A 81 6.11 -11.15 2.29
N THR A 82 6.09 -9.99 2.94
CA THR A 82 5.03 -9.66 3.89
C THR A 82 3.70 -9.48 3.16
N GLU A 83 2.66 -10.15 3.64
CA GLU A 83 1.31 -10.01 3.13
C GLU A 83 0.53 -9.02 3.98
N PHE A 84 -0.29 -8.22 3.33
CA PHE A 84 -1.03 -7.16 4.02
C PHE A 84 -2.42 -7.00 3.42
N TYR A 85 -3.31 -6.39 4.21
CA TYR A 85 -4.60 -5.89 3.72
C TYR A 85 -4.47 -4.41 3.42
N ILE A 86 -5.26 -3.93 2.46
CA ILE A 86 -5.39 -2.51 2.16
C ILE A 86 -6.67 -2.03 2.83
N MET A 87 -6.53 -0.99 3.66
CA MET A 87 -7.63 -0.50 4.50
C MET A 87 -8.00 0.93 4.12
N GLU A 88 -9.28 1.18 3.93
CA GLU A 88 -9.84 2.52 3.85
C GLU A 88 -10.71 2.70 5.09
N GLY A 89 -10.16 3.37 6.10
CA GLY A 89 -10.78 3.39 7.40
C GLY A 89 -10.83 1.97 7.96
N GLN A 90 -12.00 1.53 8.35
CA GLN A 90 -12.19 0.17 8.88
C GLN A 90 -12.53 -0.84 7.79
N ASN A 91 -12.59 -0.41 6.54
CA ASN A 91 -12.98 -1.27 5.43
C ASN A 91 -11.78 -1.92 4.79
N LYS A 92 -11.80 -3.22 4.70
CA LYS A 92 -10.78 -3.99 4.01
C LYS A 92 -11.12 -3.97 2.53
N VAL A 93 -10.35 -3.22 1.74
CA VAL A 93 -10.66 -2.98 0.32
C VAL A 93 -9.75 -3.73 -0.63
N GLY A 94 -8.72 -4.39 -0.09
CA GLY A 94 -7.81 -5.16 -0.93
C GLY A 94 -6.77 -5.87 -0.11
N GLU A 95 -5.81 -6.46 -0.81
CA GLU A 95 -4.70 -7.17 -0.19
C GLU A 95 -3.50 -7.13 -1.12
N GLY A 96 -2.35 -7.48 -0.59
CA GLY A 96 -1.15 -7.51 -1.40
C GLY A 96 0.01 -8.15 -0.69
N ILE A 97 1.16 -8.09 -1.37
CA ILE A 97 2.41 -8.63 -0.87
C ILE A 97 3.53 -7.68 -1.24
N ILE A 98 4.52 -7.56 -0.35
CA ILE A 98 5.73 -6.79 -0.63
C ILE A 98 6.63 -7.67 -1.49
N ASP A 99 6.92 -7.21 -2.71
CA ASP A 99 7.80 -7.94 -3.62
C ASP A 99 9.27 -7.56 -3.40
N GLU A 100 9.52 -6.27 -3.17
CA GLU A 100 10.87 -5.75 -3.10
C GLU A 100 10.87 -4.41 -2.37
N ILE A 101 11.99 -4.08 -1.75
CA ILE A 101 12.22 -2.77 -1.13
C ILE A 101 13.40 -2.14 -1.86
N ILE A 102 13.21 -0.97 -2.40
CA ILE A 102 14.25 -0.27 -3.17
C ILE A 102 14.52 1.13 -2.62
#